data_d116528e47d99daf78f26c06701235ea
#
_entry.id   d116528e47d99daf78f26c06701235ea
#
_cell.length_a   1.000
_cell.length_b   1.000
_cell.length_c   1.000
_cell.angle_alpha   90.00
_cell.angle_beta   90.00
_cell.angle_gamma   90.00
#
_symmetry.space_group_name_H-M   'P 1'
#
loop_
_entity.id
_entity.type
_entity.pdbx_description
1 polymer ?
#
loop_
_entity_poly.entity_id
_entity_poly.type
_entity_poly.pdbx_seq_one_letter_code
_entity_poly.pdbx_strand_id
1 'polypeptide(L)'
;EVYRPMFQPDRSKKEVDSIWNKNEYKLKNFLPLLPKNCIYMRWNYHSPEAYGNTRVMKWYKDNGLKVMGATAGQTRWVLMPQREGNLKQIRDFAISSIESGLDGLLLTLWDDDSPHFELYKRGIIGFANDTWSGDKISKAEFKKAYRQRVYSVKVAEPEFAFIDQLEAPVEEWKNILLKGNKRNYLMQMENPHEEGLIEIPQLESQGNWTKKFKANI
;
A
#
# COMPACT_ATOMS: atom_id res chain seq x y z
N GLU A 1 12.05 -15.65 -9.42
CA GLU A 1 12.95 -14.74 -10.14
C GLU A 1 12.57 -14.56 -11.63
N VAL A 2 12.33 -15.62 -12.40
CA VAL A 2 12.04 -15.53 -13.86
C VAL A 2 10.78 -14.73 -14.19
N TYR A 3 9.83 -14.64 -13.27
CA TYR A 3 8.59 -13.89 -13.42
C TYR A 3 8.66 -12.46 -12.85
N ARG A 4 9.71 -12.10 -12.12
CA ARG A 4 9.84 -10.78 -11.49
C ARG A 4 9.67 -9.61 -12.48
N PRO A 5 10.20 -9.66 -13.72
CA PRO A 5 10.01 -8.57 -14.67
C PRO A 5 8.56 -8.32 -15.07
N MET A 6 7.66 -9.30 -14.90
CA MET A 6 6.24 -9.15 -15.25
C MET A 6 5.48 -8.20 -14.32
N PHE A 7 6.00 -7.95 -13.11
CA PHE A 7 5.30 -7.16 -12.09
C PHE A 7 5.62 -5.66 -12.15
N GLN A 8 6.38 -5.24 -13.15
CA GLN A 8 6.64 -3.82 -13.40
C GLN A 8 5.39 -3.16 -13.99
N PRO A 9 4.97 -1.99 -13.50
CA PRO A 9 3.70 -1.36 -13.88
C PRO A 9 3.66 -0.88 -15.33
N ASP A 10 4.81 -0.57 -15.91
CA ASP A 10 5.00 -0.07 -17.27
C ASP A 10 5.09 -1.16 -18.34
N ARG A 11 5.07 -2.43 -17.94
CA ARG A 11 5.12 -3.55 -18.89
C ARG A 11 3.84 -3.69 -19.68
N SER A 12 3.96 -3.71 -20.99
CA SER A 12 2.85 -4.00 -21.89
C SER A 12 2.36 -5.45 -21.73
N LYS A 13 1.10 -5.69 -22.06
CA LYS A 13 0.52 -7.04 -22.07
C LYS A 13 1.37 -8.02 -22.92
N LYS A 14 1.82 -7.56 -24.08
CA LYS A 14 2.64 -8.38 -25.01
C LYS A 14 3.95 -8.83 -24.36
N GLU A 15 4.63 -7.95 -23.63
CA GLU A 15 5.87 -8.29 -22.93
C GLU A 15 5.61 -9.28 -21.80
N VAL A 16 4.57 -9.04 -21.01
CA VAL A 16 4.16 -9.95 -19.92
C VAL A 16 3.85 -11.33 -20.48
N ASP A 17 3.04 -11.41 -21.55
CA ASP A 17 2.67 -12.68 -22.17
C ASP A 17 3.90 -13.40 -22.77
N SER A 18 4.84 -12.66 -23.33
CA SER A 18 6.09 -13.24 -23.81
C SER A 18 6.90 -13.90 -22.69
N ILE A 19 7.05 -13.21 -21.55
CA ILE A 19 7.75 -13.76 -20.38
C ILE A 19 6.99 -14.97 -19.83
N TRP A 20 5.68 -14.88 -19.75
CA TRP A 20 4.82 -15.95 -19.26
C TRP A 20 4.98 -17.21 -20.11
N ASN A 21 4.71 -17.10 -21.40
CA ASN A 21 4.73 -18.23 -22.33
C ASN A 21 6.09 -18.93 -22.39
N LYS A 22 7.17 -18.15 -22.31
CA LYS A 22 8.53 -18.69 -22.26
C LYS A 22 8.81 -19.54 -21.01
N ASN A 23 8.12 -19.30 -19.91
CA ASN A 23 8.38 -19.92 -18.60
C ASN A 23 7.23 -20.79 -18.08
N GLU A 24 6.08 -20.82 -18.74
CA GLU A 24 4.87 -21.51 -18.27
C GLU A 24 5.08 -23.00 -18.02
N TYR A 25 5.95 -23.64 -18.80
CA TYR A 25 6.28 -25.04 -18.61
C TYR A 25 6.84 -25.35 -17.22
N LYS A 26 7.54 -24.38 -16.60
CA LYS A 26 8.05 -24.51 -15.22
C LYS A 26 6.91 -24.58 -14.22
N LEU A 27 5.89 -23.74 -14.39
CA LEU A 27 4.69 -23.79 -13.54
C LEU A 27 3.90 -25.07 -13.73
N LYS A 28 3.76 -25.55 -14.97
CA LYS A 28 3.09 -26.82 -15.26
C LYS A 28 3.78 -28.00 -14.58
N ASN A 29 5.10 -28.00 -14.51
CA ASN A 29 5.86 -29.05 -13.82
C ASN A 29 5.67 -28.99 -12.27
N PHE A 30 5.48 -27.80 -11.71
CA PHE A 30 5.25 -27.63 -10.27
C PHE A 30 3.79 -27.87 -9.85
N LEU A 31 2.85 -27.65 -10.73
CA LEU A 31 1.42 -27.71 -10.40
C LEU A 31 0.98 -29.03 -9.72
N PRO A 32 1.42 -30.22 -10.19
CA PRO A 32 1.08 -31.48 -9.53
C PRO A 32 1.62 -31.62 -8.11
N LEU A 33 2.65 -30.85 -7.76
CA LEU A 33 3.30 -30.86 -6.45
C LEU A 33 2.63 -29.92 -5.46
N LEU A 34 1.73 -29.05 -5.93
CA LEU A 34 1.05 -28.08 -5.08
C LEU A 34 -0.13 -28.71 -4.35
N PRO A 35 -0.14 -28.72 -3.00
CA PRO A 35 -1.25 -29.22 -2.22
C PRO A 35 -2.55 -28.48 -2.52
N LYS A 36 -3.65 -29.20 -2.78
CA LYS A 36 -4.96 -28.59 -3.07
C LYS A 36 -5.80 -28.32 -1.83
N ASN A 37 -5.38 -28.81 -0.68
CA ASN A 37 -6.07 -28.67 0.61
C ASN A 37 -5.58 -27.47 1.45
N CYS A 38 -4.83 -26.57 0.84
CA CYS A 38 -4.37 -25.33 1.48
C CYS A 38 -4.85 -24.09 0.71
N ILE A 39 -4.69 -22.93 1.33
CA ILE A 39 -4.96 -21.62 0.73
C ILE A 39 -3.62 -20.96 0.41
N TYR A 40 -3.43 -20.62 -0.84
CA TYR A 40 -2.25 -19.88 -1.28
C TYR A 40 -2.45 -18.39 -1.03
N MET A 41 -1.42 -17.72 -0.50
CA MET A 41 -1.47 -16.30 -0.24
C MET A 41 -0.66 -15.54 -1.30
N ARG A 42 -1.33 -14.75 -2.13
CA ARG A 42 -0.68 -13.86 -3.07
C ARG A 42 -0.42 -12.52 -2.41
N TRP A 43 0.78 -12.32 -1.94
CA TRP A 43 1.24 -11.03 -1.41
C TRP A 43 1.73 -10.11 -2.51
N ASN A 44 1.19 -8.89 -2.53
CA ASN A 44 1.67 -7.83 -3.41
C ASN A 44 1.35 -6.45 -2.83
N TYR A 45 2.36 -5.62 -2.72
CA TYR A 45 2.27 -4.28 -2.13
C TYR A 45 2.49 -3.16 -3.15
N HIS A 46 2.98 -3.49 -4.34
CA HIS A 46 3.33 -2.50 -5.35
C HIS A 46 2.66 -2.85 -6.67
N SER A 47 2.07 -1.82 -7.32
CA SER A 47 1.44 -1.96 -8.64
C SER A 47 0.55 -3.21 -8.72
N PRO A 48 -0.41 -3.39 -7.80
CA PRO A 48 -1.25 -4.58 -7.75
C PRO A 48 -2.11 -4.72 -9.00
N GLU A 49 -2.45 -3.61 -9.66
CA GLU A 49 -3.19 -3.55 -10.91
C GLU A 49 -2.39 -3.97 -12.15
N ALA A 50 -1.08 -4.11 -12.02
CA ALA A 50 -0.24 -4.51 -13.15
C ALA A 50 -0.69 -5.85 -13.74
N TYR A 51 -0.76 -5.90 -15.06
CA TYR A 51 -1.26 -7.08 -15.80
C TYR A 51 -0.53 -8.37 -15.43
N GLY A 52 0.76 -8.31 -15.14
CA GLY A 52 1.52 -9.48 -14.69
C GLY A 52 1.04 -10.02 -13.34
N ASN A 53 0.58 -9.15 -12.45
CA ASN A 53 0.03 -9.57 -11.16
C ASN A 53 -1.34 -10.23 -11.32
N THR A 54 -2.25 -9.62 -12.08
CA THR A 54 -3.57 -10.19 -12.34
C THR A 54 -3.49 -11.52 -13.10
N ARG A 55 -2.52 -11.66 -14.01
CA ARG A 55 -2.26 -12.92 -14.71
C ARG A 55 -1.85 -14.05 -13.76
N VAL A 56 -1.00 -13.76 -12.76
CA VAL A 56 -0.61 -14.76 -11.74
C VAL A 56 -1.80 -15.12 -10.87
N MET A 57 -2.61 -14.15 -10.43
CA MET A 57 -3.81 -14.42 -9.64
C MET A 57 -4.77 -15.34 -10.38
N LYS A 58 -5.05 -15.05 -11.65
CA LYS A 58 -5.90 -15.90 -12.50
C LYS A 58 -5.33 -17.31 -12.67
N TRP A 59 -4.00 -17.42 -12.84
CA TRP A 59 -3.38 -18.74 -12.98
C TRP A 59 -3.68 -19.69 -11.80
N TYR A 60 -3.66 -19.18 -10.56
CA TYR A 60 -4.06 -20.00 -9.41
C TYR A 60 -5.51 -20.47 -9.54
N LYS A 61 -6.41 -19.58 -9.90
CA LYS A 61 -7.84 -19.89 -10.06
C LYS A 61 -8.08 -20.89 -11.19
N ASP A 62 -7.47 -20.66 -12.36
CA ASP A 62 -7.61 -21.51 -13.54
C ASP A 62 -7.10 -22.94 -13.30
N ASN A 63 -6.20 -23.14 -12.34
CA ASN A 63 -5.68 -24.45 -11.94
C ASN A 63 -6.37 -25.04 -10.70
N GLY A 64 -7.50 -24.49 -10.30
CA GLY A 64 -8.33 -25.01 -9.20
C GLY A 64 -7.67 -24.88 -7.82
N LEU A 65 -6.75 -23.94 -7.65
CA LEU A 65 -6.12 -23.66 -6.37
C LEU A 65 -6.92 -22.56 -5.63
N LYS A 66 -7.09 -22.73 -4.33
CA LYS A 66 -7.66 -21.69 -3.47
C LYS A 66 -6.61 -20.63 -3.23
N VAL A 67 -6.94 -19.36 -3.53
CA VAL A 67 -6.00 -18.25 -3.39
C VAL A 67 -6.65 -17.05 -2.75
N MET A 68 -5.96 -16.46 -1.78
CA MET A 68 -6.30 -15.17 -1.18
C MET A 68 -5.27 -14.13 -1.58
N GLY A 69 -5.73 -12.92 -1.81
CA GLY A 69 -4.85 -11.77 -1.99
C GLY A 69 -4.47 -11.13 -0.66
N ALA A 70 -3.23 -10.70 -0.51
CA ALA A 70 -2.78 -9.96 0.66
C ALA A 70 -2.09 -8.67 0.26
N THR A 71 -2.62 -7.55 0.74
CA THR A 71 -2.00 -6.23 0.63
C THR A 71 -1.64 -5.71 2.01
N ALA A 72 -1.04 -4.52 2.09
CA ALA A 72 -0.61 -3.96 3.36
C ALA A 72 -1.24 -2.60 3.65
N GLY A 73 -1.56 -2.35 4.90
CA GLY A 73 -1.96 -1.06 5.42
C GLY A 73 -0.83 -0.02 5.33
N GLN A 74 0.41 -0.49 5.24
CA GLN A 74 1.57 0.30 4.83
C GLN A 74 2.52 -0.57 4.01
N THR A 75 3.19 0.04 3.04
CA THR A 75 4.09 -0.67 2.11
C THR A 75 5.55 -0.30 2.30
N ARG A 76 5.82 0.69 3.13
CA ARG A 76 7.16 1.21 3.44
C ARG A 76 7.17 1.75 4.86
N TRP A 77 8.36 1.95 5.39
CA TRP A 77 8.53 2.66 6.63
C TRP A 77 7.98 4.09 6.54
N VAL A 78 6.89 4.33 7.22
CA VAL A 78 6.14 5.59 7.21
C VAL A 78 5.70 5.94 8.63
N LEU A 79 5.73 7.23 8.95
CA LEU A 79 5.23 7.72 10.23
C LEU A 79 3.70 7.81 10.23
N MET A 80 3.09 7.97 9.05
CA MET A 80 1.64 7.98 8.87
C MET A 80 1.24 7.07 7.71
N PRO A 81 0.66 5.90 7.99
CA PRO A 81 0.28 4.92 6.97
C PRO A 81 -0.96 5.30 6.15
N GLN A 82 -1.67 6.37 6.50
CA GLN A 82 -2.93 6.77 5.84
C GLN A 82 -2.74 7.62 4.57
N ARG A 83 -1.54 7.70 4.02
CA ARG A 83 -1.26 8.52 2.84
C ARG A 83 -1.96 8.02 1.58
N GLU A 84 -2.19 8.93 0.63
CA GLU A 84 -2.91 8.65 -0.62
C GLU A 84 -2.34 7.49 -1.43
N GLY A 85 -1.00 7.40 -1.54
CA GLY A 85 -0.37 6.30 -2.26
C GLY A 85 -0.66 4.93 -1.66
N ASN A 86 -0.72 4.86 -0.32
CA ASN A 86 -1.04 3.63 0.39
C ASN A 86 -2.51 3.24 0.22
N LEU A 87 -3.42 4.21 0.37
CA LEU A 87 -4.85 4.00 0.15
C LEU A 87 -5.14 3.59 -1.29
N LYS A 88 -4.44 4.19 -2.27
CA LYS A 88 -4.54 3.78 -3.66
C LYS A 88 -4.12 2.32 -3.85
N GLN A 89 -3.02 1.89 -3.27
CA GLN A 89 -2.53 0.51 -3.38
C GLN A 89 -3.51 -0.50 -2.76
N ILE A 90 -4.09 -0.17 -1.61
CA ILE A 90 -5.13 -1.00 -0.98
C ILE A 90 -6.32 -1.17 -1.93
N ARG A 91 -6.80 -0.06 -2.50
CA ARG A 91 -7.92 -0.05 -3.43
C ARG A 91 -7.63 -0.84 -4.70
N ASP A 92 -6.53 -0.54 -5.37
CA ASP A 92 -6.18 -1.18 -6.64
C ASP A 92 -5.98 -2.70 -6.44
N PHE A 93 -5.44 -3.11 -5.29
CA PHE A 93 -5.31 -4.52 -4.96
C PHE A 93 -6.66 -5.19 -4.72
N ALA A 94 -7.55 -4.55 -3.99
CA ALA A 94 -8.89 -5.07 -3.73
C ALA A 94 -9.65 -5.27 -5.05
N ILE A 95 -9.69 -4.26 -5.90
CA ILE A 95 -10.37 -4.32 -7.21
C ILE A 95 -9.76 -5.40 -8.09
N SER A 96 -8.44 -5.41 -8.27
CA SER A 96 -7.75 -6.41 -9.11
C SER A 96 -7.96 -7.85 -8.61
N SER A 97 -8.06 -8.03 -7.30
CA SER A 97 -8.30 -9.34 -6.68
C SER A 97 -9.75 -9.81 -6.92
N ILE A 98 -10.71 -8.92 -6.78
CA ILE A 98 -12.13 -9.20 -7.08
C ILE A 98 -12.28 -9.57 -8.55
N GLU A 99 -11.73 -8.77 -9.47
CA GLU A 99 -11.76 -9.02 -10.91
C GLU A 99 -11.05 -10.32 -11.31
N SER A 100 -10.05 -10.72 -10.56
CA SER A 100 -9.34 -11.99 -10.75
C SER A 100 -10.04 -13.18 -10.11
N GLY A 101 -11.14 -12.97 -9.41
CA GLY A 101 -11.96 -14.02 -8.78
C GLY A 101 -11.26 -14.72 -7.61
N LEU A 102 -10.48 -14.01 -6.80
CA LEU A 102 -9.82 -14.59 -5.63
C LEU A 102 -10.82 -15.03 -4.58
N ASP A 103 -10.46 -16.04 -3.78
CA ASP A 103 -11.33 -16.63 -2.75
C ASP A 103 -11.44 -15.77 -1.49
N GLY A 104 -10.58 -14.76 -1.36
CA GLY A 104 -10.60 -13.85 -0.23
C GLY A 104 -9.49 -12.81 -0.30
N LEU A 105 -9.55 -11.87 0.61
CA LEU A 105 -8.60 -10.75 0.72
C LEU A 105 -8.17 -10.56 2.18
N LEU A 106 -6.92 -10.20 2.37
CA LEU A 106 -6.32 -9.90 3.67
C LEU A 106 -5.60 -8.56 3.61
N LEU A 107 -5.82 -7.73 4.61
CA LEU A 107 -5.00 -6.56 4.88
C LEU A 107 -3.99 -6.90 5.97
N THR A 108 -2.71 -6.82 5.66
CA THR A 108 -1.64 -6.95 6.65
C THR A 108 -1.29 -5.58 7.22
N LEU A 109 -1.01 -5.52 8.49
CA LEU A 109 -0.56 -4.31 9.18
C LEU A 109 0.85 -4.56 9.70
N TRP A 110 1.79 -3.76 9.23
CA TRP A 110 3.20 -3.83 9.59
C TRP A 110 3.51 -2.59 10.43
N ASP A 111 3.47 -2.75 11.73
CA ASP A 111 3.62 -1.66 12.68
C ASP A 111 5.05 -1.48 13.21
N ASP A 112 6.02 -2.12 12.56
CA ASP A 112 7.44 -2.06 12.94
C ASP A 112 7.93 -0.62 13.16
N ASP A 113 7.38 0.31 12.41
CA ASP A 113 7.82 1.71 12.40
C ASP A 113 6.66 2.69 12.64
N SER A 114 5.47 2.21 12.93
CA SER A 114 4.29 3.06 13.13
C SER A 114 4.00 3.20 14.62
N PRO A 115 3.87 4.43 15.12
CA PRO A 115 3.75 4.67 16.55
C PRO A 115 2.39 4.27 17.13
N HIS A 116 1.31 4.25 16.32
CA HIS A 116 -0.04 4.02 16.81
C HIS A 116 -0.91 3.26 15.83
N PHE A 117 -1.59 2.24 16.30
CA PHE A 117 -2.54 1.44 15.54
C PHE A 117 -3.70 2.28 14.95
N GLU A 118 -4.14 3.32 15.64
CA GLU A 118 -5.18 4.25 15.15
C GLU A 118 -4.84 4.90 13.80
N LEU A 119 -3.56 5.06 13.47
CA LEU A 119 -3.13 5.60 12.18
C LEU A 119 -3.43 4.66 11.01
N TYR A 120 -3.70 3.39 11.25
CA TYR A 120 -4.14 2.43 10.23
C TYR A 120 -5.66 2.47 9.97
N LYS A 121 -6.42 3.12 10.83
CA LYS A 121 -7.90 3.07 10.82
C LYS A 121 -8.48 3.43 9.46
N ARG A 122 -7.96 4.48 8.82
CA ARG A 122 -8.42 4.89 7.49
C ARG A 122 -8.13 3.84 6.42
N GLY A 123 -6.96 3.22 6.46
CA GLY A 123 -6.59 2.11 5.59
C GLY A 123 -7.46 0.88 5.80
N ILE A 124 -7.74 0.53 7.06
CA ILE A 124 -8.62 -0.60 7.42
C ILE A 124 -10.04 -0.36 6.91
N ILE A 125 -10.60 0.82 7.15
CA ILE A 125 -11.94 1.17 6.68
C ILE A 125 -11.99 1.27 5.15
N GLY A 126 -10.93 1.80 4.51
CA GLY A 126 -10.78 1.83 3.07
C GLY A 126 -10.76 0.43 2.48
N PHE A 127 -9.96 -0.46 3.05
CA PHE A 127 -9.90 -1.86 2.63
C PHE A 127 -11.27 -2.54 2.73
N ALA A 128 -11.96 -2.39 3.85
CA ALA A 128 -13.31 -2.95 4.04
C ALA A 128 -14.30 -2.39 3.02
N ASN A 129 -14.25 -1.08 2.75
CA ASN A 129 -15.08 -0.44 1.73
C ASN A 129 -14.81 -1.01 0.34
N ASP A 130 -13.53 -1.07 -0.06
CA ASP A 130 -13.14 -1.45 -1.42
C ASP A 130 -13.33 -2.95 -1.68
N THR A 131 -13.16 -3.79 -0.66
CA THR A 131 -13.44 -5.23 -0.77
C THR A 131 -14.93 -5.54 -0.84
N TRP A 132 -15.78 -4.71 -0.24
CA TRP A 132 -17.23 -4.86 -0.29
C TRP A 132 -17.84 -4.26 -1.55
N SER A 133 -17.41 -3.05 -1.90
CA SER A 133 -18.02 -2.23 -2.95
C SER A 133 -17.33 -2.33 -4.31
N GLY A 134 -16.09 -2.85 -4.36
CA GLY A 134 -15.26 -2.77 -5.55
C GLY A 134 -14.98 -1.31 -5.93
N ASP A 135 -15.20 -0.98 -7.17
CA ASP A 135 -15.03 0.36 -7.74
C ASP A 135 -16.28 1.26 -7.66
N LYS A 136 -17.39 0.74 -7.12
CA LYS A 136 -18.70 1.42 -7.11
C LYS A 136 -18.71 2.73 -6.32
N ILE A 137 -17.83 2.88 -5.33
CA ILE A 137 -17.69 4.09 -4.53
C ILE A 137 -16.41 4.80 -4.94
N SER A 138 -16.50 6.05 -5.35
CA SER A 138 -15.32 6.84 -5.71
C SER A 138 -14.46 7.17 -4.49
N LYS A 139 -13.18 7.52 -4.72
CA LYS A 139 -12.29 7.96 -3.64
C LYS A 139 -12.82 9.20 -2.91
N ALA A 140 -13.43 10.13 -3.63
CA ALA A 140 -13.98 11.35 -3.06
C ALA A 140 -15.17 11.05 -2.13
N GLU A 141 -16.07 10.18 -2.57
CA GLU A 141 -17.20 9.71 -1.74
C GLU A 141 -16.72 8.96 -0.51
N PHE A 142 -15.75 8.08 -0.65
CA PHE A 142 -15.14 7.38 0.49
C PHE A 142 -14.56 8.37 1.50
N LYS A 143 -13.75 9.34 1.07
CA LYS A 143 -13.14 10.35 1.94
C LYS A 143 -14.20 11.18 2.68
N LYS A 144 -15.22 11.64 1.98
CA LYS A 144 -16.33 12.36 2.57
C LYS A 144 -17.06 11.52 3.63
N ALA A 145 -17.40 10.29 3.29
CA ALA A 145 -18.07 9.35 4.20
C ALA A 145 -17.19 8.99 5.41
N TYR A 146 -15.88 8.83 5.20
CA TYR A 146 -14.92 8.61 6.28
C TYR A 146 -14.90 9.78 7.27
N ARG A 147 -14.73 11.02 6.77
CA ARG A 147 -14.74 12.21 7.62
C ARG A 147 -16.05 12.33 8.41
N GLN A 148 -17.18 12.11 7.75
CA GLN A 148 -18.49 12.17 8.39
C GLN A 148 -18.64 11.18 9.54
N ARG A 149 -18.19 9.93 9.34
CA ARG A 149 -18.40 8.84 10.31
C ARG A 149 -17.38 8.83 11.44
N VAL A 150 -16.13 9.19 11.12
CA VAL A 150 -15.03 9.11 12.09
C VAL A 150 -14.92 10.37 12.93
N TYR A 151 -15.19 11.52 12.33
CA TYR A 151 -15.07 12.81 13.02
C TYR A 151 -16.46 13.42 13.33
N SER A 152 -17.15 13.95 12.32
CA SER A 152 -18.52 14.45 12.44
C SER A 152 -19.11 14.80 11.08
N VAL A 153 -20.43 15.02 11.04
CA VAL A 153 -21.14 15.49 9.84
C VAL A 153 -20.56 16.82 9.33
N LYS A 154 -20.22 17.73 10.23
CA LYS A 154 -19.65 19.03 9.88
C LYS A 154 -18.31 18.90 9.17
N VAL A 155 -17.47 17.97 9.59
CA VAL A 155 -16.13 17.74 8.99
C VAL A 155 -16.22 17.05 7.61
N ALA A 156 -17.39 16.60 7.20
CA ALA A 156 -17.62 16.10 5.85
C ALA A 156 -17.70 17.20 4.78
N GLU A 157 -17.93 18.45 5.19
CA GLU A 157 -18.05 19.59 4.28
C GLU A 157 -16.72 19.88 3.55
N PRO A 158 -16.78 20.48 2.34
CA PRO A 158 -15.61 20.67 1.49
C PRO A 158 -14.46 21.47 2.11
N GLU A 159 -14.76 22.43 2.96
CA GLU A 159 -13.77 23.27 3.66
C GLU A 159 -12.85 22.46 4.58
N PHE A 160 -13.28 21.28 5.01
CA PHE A 160 -12.48 20.37 5.84
C PHE A 160 -11.69 19.34 5.02
N ALA A 161 -11.73 19.39 3.69
CA ALA A 161 -11.04 18.42 2.83
C ALA A 161 -9.51 18.42 3.03
N PHE A 162 -8.94 19.50 3.55
CA PHE A 162 -7.53 19.58 3.89
C PHE A 162 -7.08 18.50 4.88
N ILE A 163 -7.96 17.99 5.72
CA ILE A 163 -7.68 16.90 6.67
C ILE A 163 -7.17 15.65 5.95
N ASP A 164 -7.61 15.42 4.71
CA ASP A 164 -7.18 14.28 3.90
C ASP A 164 -5.71 14.40 3.43
N GLN A 165 -5.12 15.58 3.56
CA GLN A 165 -3.77 15.89 3.09
C GLN A 165 -2.75 16.09 4.22
N LEU A 166 -3.17 15.98 5.48
CA LEU A 166 -2.27 16.20 6.63
C LEU A 166 -1.07 15.24 6.68
N GLU A 167 -1.16 14.13 6.00
CA GLU A 167 -0.08 13.13 5.94
C GLU A 167 1.07 13.54 5.03
N ALA A 168 0.82 14.34 4.00
CA ALA A 168 1.84 14.74 3.04
C ALA A 168 3.00 15.53 3.68
N PRO A 169 2.75 16.55 4.52
CA PRO A 169 3.82 17.25 5.24
C PRO A 169 4.64 16.35 6.16
N VAL A 170 3.98 15.39 6.82
CA VAL A 170 4.66 14.43 7.71
C VAL A 170 5.57 13.50 6.89
N GLU A 171 5.13 13.06 5.71
CA GLU A 171 5.97 12.26 4.83
C GLU A 171 7.15 13.04 4.27
N GLU A 172 6.96 14.28 3.86
CA GLU A 172 8.07 15.14 3.42
C GLU A 172 9.08 15.32 4.55
N TRP A 173 8.61 15.62 5.74
CA TRP A 173 9.44 15.78 6.92
C TRP A 173 10.25 14.52 7.22
N LYS A 174 9.58 13.36 7.25
CA LYS A 174 10.24 12.07 7.41
C LYS A 174 11.34 11.84 6.37
N ASN A 175 11.06 12.11 5.09
CA ASN A 175 12.01 11.87 4.01
C ASN A 175 13.25 12.76 4.12
N ILE A 176 13.11 13.94 4.66
CA ILE A 176 14.23 14.85 4.92
C ILE A 176 15.03 14.38 6.14
N LEU A 177 14.37 14.11 7.26
CA LEU A 177 15.02 13.62 8.47
C LEU A 177 15.79 12.32 8.24
N LEU A 178 15.21 11.42 7.48
CA LEU A 178 15.76 10.08 7.30
C LEU A 178 16.60 9.93 6.02
N LYS A 179 16.65 10.95 5.15
CA LYS A 179 17.47 10.98 3.92
C LYS A 179 17.57 9.61 3.23
N GLY A 180 16.45 9.07 2.81
CA GLY A 180 16.37 7.79 2.09
C GLY A 180 16.63 6.56 2.98
N ASN A 181 17.86 6.11 3.13
CA ASN A 181 18.20 4.86 3.82
C ASN A 181 18.68 5.03 5.28
N LYS A 182 18.47 6.18 5.89
CA LYS A 182 18.92 6.43 7.27
C LYS A 182 18.28 5.50 8.32
N ARG A 183 17.21 4.77 8.00
CA ARG A 183 16.68 3.75 8.90
C ARG A 183 17.78 2.79 9.36
N ASN A 184 18.53 2.22 8.42
CA ASN A 184 19.63 1.30 8.74
C ASN A 184 20.73 2.00 9.54
N TYR A 185 20.97 3.25 9.27
CA TYR A 185 21.93 4.06 10.02
C TYR A 185 21.46 4.31 11.45
N LEU A 186 20.20 4.72 11.63
CA LEU A 186 19.60 4.91 12.97
C LEU A 186 19.58 3.62 13.80
N MET A 187 19.34 2.48 13.17
CA MET A 187 19.34 1.17 13.82
C MET A 187 20.74 0.74 14.31
N GLN A 188 21.80 1.35 13.78
CA GLN A 188 23.20 1.07 14.14
C GLN A 188 23.77 2.09 15.12
N MET A 189 23.03 3.15 15.41
CA MET A 189 23.47 4.16 16.37
C MET A 189 23.30 3.69 17.81
N GLU A 190 24.25 4.03 18.64
CA GLU A 190 24.19 3.76 20.09
C GLU A 190 23.08 4.58 20.77
N ASN A 191 22.88 5.82 20.33
CA ASN A 191 21.84 6.74 20.81
C ASN A 191 21.05 7.35 19.64
N PRO A 192 20.18 6.59 18.96
CA PRO A 192 19.52 7.05 17.72
C PRO A 192 18.63 8.28 17.94
N HIS A 193 18.09 8.48 19.13
CA HIS A 193 17.24 9.63 19.45
C HIS A 193 18.02 10.94 19.50
N GLU A 194 19.21 10.94 20.10
CA GLU A 194 20.03 12.14 20.23
C GLU A 194 20.67 12.52 18.89
N GLU A 195 21.27 11.56 18.20
CA GLU A 195 21.95 11.79 16.94
C GLU A 195 20.98 12.12 15.79
N GLY A 196 19.77 11.55 15.79
CA GLY A 196 18.72 11.86 14.82
C GLY A 196 18.14 13.27 14.98
N LEU A 197 18.09 13.79 16.20
CA LEU A 197 17.57 15.12 16.52
C LEU A 197 18.54 16.26 16.19
N ILE A 198 19.83 16.02 16.11
CA ILE A 198 20.86 17.05 15.80
C ILE A 198 20.62 17.71 14.45
N GLU A 199 20.03 17.03 13.47
CA GLU A 199 19.75 17.58 12.15
C GLU A 199 18.48 18.44 12.07
N ILE A 200 17.62 18.45 13.08
CA ILE A 200 16.35 19.19 13.05
C ILE A 200 16.54 20.70 12.87
N PRO A 201 17.45 21.38 13.60
CA PRO A 201 17.70 22.81 13.38
C PRO A 201 18.19 23.14 11.97
N GLN A 202 18.97 22.25 11.35
CA GLN A 202 19.43 22.42 9.97
C GLN A 202 18.28 22.27 8.98
N LEU A 203 17.36 21.38 9.24
CA LEU A 203 16.17 21.19 8.41
C LEU A 203 15.25 22.41 8.44
N GLU A 204 15.00 22.98 9.61
CA GLU A 204 14.20 24.20 9.74
C GLU A 204 14.81 25.36 8.97
N SER A 205 16.14 25.52 9.01
CA SER A 205 16.84 26.57 8.26
C SER A 205 16.77 26.39 6.74
N GLN A 206 16.71 25.15 6.27
CA GLN A 206 16.70 24.83 4.83
C GLN A 206 15.30 24.80 4.20
N GLY A 207 14.26 24.48 4.96
CA GLY A 207 12.97 24.16 4.37
C GLY A 207 11.79 25.00 4.83
N ASN A 208 11.93 25.79 5.87
CA ASN A 208 10.81 26.50 6.50
C ASN A 208 9.61 25.55 6.78
N TRP A 209 9.91 24.40 7.35
CA TRP A 209 8.99 23.28 7.50
C TRP A 209 7.83 23.59 8.43
N THR A 210 8.07 24.35 9.49
CA THR A 210 7.02 24.84 10.39
C THR A 210 5.97 25.65 9.63
N LYS A 211 6.39 26.51 8.68
CA LYS A 211 5.47 27.29 7.84
C LYS A 211 4.69 26.39 6.88
N LYS A 212 5.38 25.44 6.22
CA LYS A 212 4.74 24.46 5.32
C LYS A 212 3.74 23.62 6.07
N PHE A 213 4.08 23.13 7.25
CA PHE A 213 3.19 22.34 8.08
C PHE A 213 1.93 23.13 8.48
N LYS A 214 2.11 24.35 8.98
CA LYS A 214 0.99 25.25 9.34
C LYS A 214 0.11 25.64 8.16
N ALA A 215 0.66 25.74 6.95
CA ALA A 215 -0.12 26.05 5.75
C ALA A 215 -1.04 24.88 5.31
N ASN A 216 -0.86 23.68 5.86
CA ASN A 216 -1.68 22.50 5.59
C ASN A 216 -2.64 22.14 6.74
N ILE A 217 -2.65 22.92 7.81
CA ILE A 217 -3.61 22.84 8.92
C ILE A 217 -4.62 23.98 8.82
#